data_bd0db7ba7aa83a82b266a83e01792ff6
#
_entry.id   bd0db7ba7aa83a82b266a83e01792ff6
#
_cell.length_a   1.000
_cell.length_b   1.000
_cell.length_c   1.000
_cell.angle_alpha   90.00
_cell.angle_beta   90.00
_cell.angle_gamma   90.00
#
_symmetry.space_group_name_H-M   'P 1'
#
loop_
_entity.id
_entity.type
_entity.pdbx_description
1 polymer ?
#
loop_
_entity_poly.entity_id
_entity_poly.type
_entity_poly.pdbx_seq_one_letter_code
_entity_poly.pdbx_strand_id
1 'polypeptide(L)'
;MLDYRTKTFLTVCKTLNFTTAAKQLNITQPAVSQHIHFLEKQYNTTLFAYKNKELSLTPSGEILYKHLLAMKNNEQAIMNEINNITSNIETLSIGVTMTIGEYAIIDKLANFIQNHPEINIHLHYGNTSKLLELLDQGQISMAIVEGNYSKENYSHIKYSTEDYIAVCATSHHFTKEPHTIHNLISEHLLVREEGSGTRNILEQSLIAHGLHISNFTHYTQVENMHTIMNLLKKDCGISFLYKIAVEKELKSKELKEITLDDFKLQHDFDIIWQKESIYADKYLSISKEFI
;
A
#
# COMPACT_ATOMS: atom_id res chain seq x y z
N MET A 1 1.45 -27.54 0.96
CA MET A 1 0.04 -27.10 0.80
C MET A 1 -0.54 -26.77 2.16
N LEU A 2 -1.01 -25.54 2.32
CA LEU A 2 -1.63 -25.12 3.55
C LEU A 2 -3.00 -25.81 3.69
N ASP A 3 -3.21 -26.45 4.84
CA ASP A 3 -4.46 -27.12 5.23
C ASP A 3 -5.62 -26.08 5.31
N TYR A 4 -6.86 -26.53 5.13
CA TYR A 4 -8.05 -25.68 5.21
C TYR A 4 -8.23 -24.99 6.59
N ARG A 5 -7.71 -25.56 7.67
CA ARG A 5 -7.72 -24.96 9.02
C ARG A 5 -6.79 -23.75 9.08
N THR A 6 -5.65 -23.85 8.45
CA THR A 6 -4.70 -22.74 8.30
C THR A 6 -5.32 -21.59 7.50
N LYS A 7 -6.05 -21.91 6.41
CA LYS A 7 -6.83 -20.92 5.66
C LYS A 7 -7.89 -20.26 6.53
N THR A 8 -8.57 -21.05 7.39
CA THR A 8 -9.54 -20.53 8.35
C THR A 8 -8.88 -19.57 9.35
N PHE A 9 -7.74 -19.96 9.92
CA PHE A 9 -6.99 -19.11 10.84
C PHE A 9 -6.59 -17.78 10.19
N LEU A 10 -6.00 -17.80 9.01
CA LEU A 10 -5.64 -16.58 8.25
C LEU A 10 -6.85 -15.69 7.98
N THR A 11 -8.02 -16.27 7.70
CA THR A 11 -9.25 -15.50 7.47
C THR A 11 -9.75 -14.86 8.76
N VAL A 12 -9.70 -15.58 9.91
CA VAL A 12 -10.07 -15.01 11.22
C VAL A 12 -9.12 -13.90 11.62
N CYS A 13 -7.81 -14.03 11.36
CA CYS A 13 -6.82 -12.96 11.61
C CYS A 13 -7.16 -11.66 10.86
N LYS A 14 -7.63 -11.77 9.61
CA LYS A 14 -8.00 -10.60 8.80
C LYS A 14 -9.30 -9.94 9.25
N THR A 15 -10.29 -10.74 9.63
CA THR A 15 -11.62 -10.24 9.96
C THR A 15 -11.79 -9.88 11.43
N LEU A 16 -10.94 -10.43 12.30
CA LEU A 16 -11.06 -10.42 13.76
C LEU A 16 -12.49 -10.72 14.22
N ASN A 17 -13.18 -11.57 13.46
CA ASN A 17 -14.58 -11.95 13.72
C ASN A 17 -14.89 -13.34 13.15
N PHE A 18 -15.21 -14.29 14.01
CA PHE A 18 -15.51 -15.68 13.65
C PHE A 18 -16.71 -15.80 12.70
N THR A 19 -17.75 -14.99 12.91
CA THR A 19 -18.96 -15.03 12.08
C THR A 19 -18.69 -14.46 10.68
N THR A 20 -17.93 -13.37 10.59
CA THR A 20 -17.52 -12.80 9.30
C THR A 20 -16.60 -13.74 8.55
N ALA A 21 -15.63 -14.36 9.23
CA ALA A 21 -14.76 -15.38 8.64
C ALA A 21 -15.54 -16.58 8.11
N ALA A 22 -16.55 -17.06 8.86
CA ALA A 22 -17.42 -18.15 8.44
C ALA A 22 -18.16 -17.84 7.15
N LYS A 23 -18.72 -16.62 7.04
CA LYS A 23 -19.39 -16.15 5.81
C LYS A 23 -18.42 -16.10 4.62
N GLN A 24 -17.21 -15.55 4.79
CA GLN A 24 -16.22 -15.48 3.74
C GLN A 24 -15.73 -16.85 3.24
N LEU A 25 -15.69 -17.82 4.14
CA LEU A 25 -15.25 -19.19 3.84
C LEU A 25 -16.39 -20.11 3.38
N ASN A 26 -17.63 -19.64 3.39
CA ASN A 26 -18.83 -20.43 3.11
C ASN A 26 -18.95 -21.67 4.02
N ILE A 27 -18.63 -21.53 5.31
CA ILE A 27 -18.77 -22.57 6.35
C ILE A 27 -19.54 -22.01 7.55
N THR A 28 -19.88 -22.85 8.50
CA THR A 28 -20.55 -22.42 9.74
C THR A 28 -19.58 -21.83 10.76
N GLN A 29 -20.04 -20.91 11.60
CA GLN A 29 -19.22 -20.36 12.68
C GLN A 29 -18.72 -21.44 13.66
N PRO A 30 -19.50 -22.48 14.06
CA PRO A 30 -18.96 -23.60 14.82
C PRO A 30 -17.81 -24.34 14.15
N ALA A 31 -17.84 -24.50 12.81
CA ALA A 31 -16.74 -25.10 12.06
C ALA A 31 -15.47 -24.23 12.14
N VAL A 32 -15.60 -22.89 12.00
CA VAL A 32 -14.48 -21.98 12.21
C VAL A 32 -13.89 -22.17 13.61
N SER A 33 -14.73 -22.18 14.66
CA SER A 33 -14.27 -22.39 16.04
C SER A 33 -13.57 -23.73 16.21
N GLN A 34 -14.06 -24.80 15.62
CA GLN A 34 -13.42 -26.12 15.66
C GLN A 34 -12.04 -26.11 14.98
N HIS A 35 -11.90 -25.43 13.84
CA HIS A 35 -10.64 -25.30 13.13
C HIS A 35 -9.60 -24.56 13.98
N ILE A 36 -10.00 -23.46 14.61
CA ILE A 36 -9.10 -22.69 15.50
C ILE A 36 -8.71 -23.52 16.71
N HIS A 37 -9.67 -24.12 17.38
CA HIS A 37 -9.41 -24.98 18.55
C HIS A 37 -8.47 -26.15 18.20
N PHE A 38 -8.60 -26.74 17.01
CA PHE A 38 -7.69 -27.77 16.53
C PHE A 38 -6.25 -27.26 16.44
N LEU A 39 -6.03 -26.08 15.85
CA LEU A 39 -4.70 -25.46 15.75
C LEU A 39 -4.15 -25.10 17.14
N GLU A 40 -4.97 -24.55 18.02
CA GLU A 40 -4.57 -24.25 19.41
C GLU A 40 -4.12 -25.51 20.16
N LYS A 41 -4.84 -26.62 19.98
CA LYS A 41 -4.46 -27.91 20.52
C LYS A 41 -3.17 -28.44 19.90
N GLN A 42 -3.02 -28.32 18.60
CA GLN A 42 -1.82 -28.78 17.88
C GLN A 42 -0.57 -28.05 18.33
N TYR A 43 -0.66 -26.74 18.54
CA TYR A 43 0.46 -25.89 18.98
C TYR A 43 0.55 -25.74 20.50
N ASN A 44 -0.39 -26.35 21.24
CA ASN A 44 -0.49 -26.27 22.69
C ASN A 44 -0.46 -24.84 23.24
N THR A 45 -1.17 -23.94 22.58
CA THR A 45 -1.25 -22.50 22.93
C THR A 45 -2.55 -21.91 22.44
N THR A 46 -3.00 -20.80 23.06
CA THR A 46 -4.11 -20.01 22.55
C THR A 46 -3.62 -19.06 21.47
N LEU A 47 -4.34 -18.95 20.35
CA LEU A 47 -4.00 -18.10 19.22
C LEU A 47 -4.80 -16.79 19.21
N PHE A 48 -5.98 -16.80 19.81
CA PHE A 48 -6.84 -15.64 19.95
C PHE A 48 -7.21 -15.38 21.41
N ALA A 49 -7.40 -14.10 21.74
CA ALA A 49 -7.88 -13.65 23.04
C ALA A 49 -8.97 -12.59 22.86
N TYR A 50 -9.87 -12.49 23.85
CA TYR A 50 -10.82 -11.39 23.92
C TYR A 50 -10.30 -10.33 24.89
N LYS A 51 -10.14 -9.10 24.40
CA LYS A 51 -9.83 -7.93 25.24
C LYS A 51 -10.94 -6.90 25.04
N ASN A 52 -11.61 -6.52 26.13
CA ASN A 52 -12.75 -5.58 26.10
C ASN A 52 -13.87 -5.98 25.10
N LYS A 53 -14.17 -7.28 24.99
CA LYS A 53 -15.11 -7.87 24.02
C LYS A 53 -14.66 -7.84 22.55
N GLU A 54 -13.47 -7.35 22.26
CA GLU A 54 -12.88 -7.40 20.93
C GLU A 54 -11.94 -8.60 20.80
N LEU A 55 -12.00 -9.28 19.66
CA LEU A 55 -11.10 -10.37 19.32
C LEU A 55 -9.76 -9.83 18.90
N SER A 56 -8.68 -10.35 19.44
CA SER A 56 -7.30 -10.00 19.10
C SER A 56 -6.43 -11.25 19.03
N LEU A 57 -5.31 -11.17 18.32
CA LEU A 57 -4.28 -12.21 18.34
C LEU A 57 -3.55 -12.22 19.68
N THR A 58 -3.14 -13.40 20.12
CA THR A 58 -2.14 -13.56 21.17
C THR A 58 -0.74 -13.41 20.55
N PRO A 59 0.33 -13.24 21.36
CA PRO A 59 1.70 -13.26 20.83
C PRO A 59 2.01 -14.53 20.01
N SER A 60 1.50 -15.70 20.44
CA SER A 60 1.61 -16.95 19.68
C SER A 60 0.82 -16.90 18.38
N GLY A 61 -0.36 -16.27 18.40
CA GLY A 61 -1.17 -16.04 17.20
C GLY A 61 -0.47 -15.14 16.19
N GLU A 62 0.20 -14.09 16.64
CA GLU A 62 0.97 -13.18 15.77
C GLU A 62 2.15 -13.89 15.10
N ILE A 63 2.89 -14.69 15.86
CA ILE A 63 3.97 -15.52 15.32
C ILE A 63 3.44 -16.47 14.24
N LEU A 64 2.37 -17.21 14.55
CA LEU A 64 1.77 -18.15 13.61
C LEU A 64 1.25 -17.42 12.35
N TYR A 65 0.58 -16.28 12.52
CA TYR A 65 0.04 -15.48 11.43
C TYR A 65 1.13 -15.05 10.46
N LYS A 66 2.23 -14.47 10.98
CA LYS A 66 3.38 -14.03 10.19
C LYS A 66 3.96 -15.16 9.32
N HIS A 67 4.26 -16.30 9.96
CA HIS A 67 4.88 -17.41 9.24
C HIS A 67 3.93 -18.10 8.25
N LEU A 68 2.64 -18.17 8.55
CA LEU A 68 1.66 -18.73 7.62
C LEU A 68 1.42 -17.83 6.39
N LEU A 69 1.51 -16.51 6.53
CA LEU A 69 1.50 -15.61 5.38
C LEU A 69 2.70 -15.86 4.47
N ALA A 70 3.89 -15.97 5.04
CA ALA A 70 5.10 -16.27 4.29
C ALA A 70 5.02 -17.65 3.60
N MET A 71 4.53 -18.68 4.30
CA MET A 71 4.34 -20.02 3.72
C MET A 71 3.34 -19.98 2.56
N LYS A 72 2.26 -19.22 2.66
CA LYS A 72 1.28 -19.06 1.59
C LYS A 72 1.87 -18.35 0.37
N ASN A 73 2.64 -17.30 0.60
CA ASN A 73 3.34 -16.57 -0.47
C ASN A 73 4.34 -17.51 -1.18
N ASN A 74 5.14 -18.26 -0.42
CA ASN A 74 6.08 -19.21 -0.95
C ASN A 74 5.39 -20.34 -1.76
N GLU A 75 4.25 -20.86 -1.28
CA GLU A 75 3.47 -21.86 -2.02
C GLU A 75 3.05 -21.35 -3.40
N GLN A 76 2.54 -20.10 -3.46
CA GLN A 76 2.15 -19.49 -4.72
C GLN A 76 3.35 -19.25 -5.65
N ALA A 77 4.47 -18.79 -5.10
CA ALA A 77 5.70 -18.59 -5.86
C ALA A 77 6.25 -19.89 -6.46
N ILE A 78 6.23 -20.99 -5.69
CA ILE A 78 6.59 -22.33 -6.17
C ILE A 78 5.63 -22.78 -7.29
N MET A 79 4.33 -22.56 -7.15
CA MET A 79 3.36 -22.87 -8.20
C MET A 79 3.62 -22.11 -9.49
N ASN A 80 3.96 -20.83 -9.38
CA ASN A 80 4.32 -20.00 -10.52
C ASN A 80 5.62 -20.54 -11.19
N GLU A 81 6.63 -20.92 -10.41
CA GLU A 81 7.86 -21.50 -10.93
C GLU A 81 7.62 -22.83 -11.68
N ILE A 82 6.79 -23.72 -11.12
CA ILE A 82 6.41 -24.98 -11.79
C ILE A 82 5.71 -24.68 -13.13
N ASN A 83 4.80 -23.70 -13.16
CA ASN A 83 4.10 -23.29 -14.38
C ASN A 83 5.09 -22.69 -15.41
N ASN A 84 6.06 -21.92 -14.96
CA ASN A 84 7.10 -21.33 -15.81
C ASN A 84 7.98 -22.40 -16.49
N ILE A 85 8.31 -23.51 -15.80
CA ILE A 85 9.02 -24.65 -16.40
C ILE A 85 8.23 -25.20 -17.60
N THR A 86 6.91 -25.28 -17.47
CA THR A 86 6.03 -25.81 -18.52
C THR A 86 5.89 -24.85 -19.71
N SER A 87 5.89 -23.53 -19.46
CA SER A 87 5.77 -22.49 -20.49
C SER A 87 7.11 -22.01 -21.04
N ASN A 88 8.23 -22.34 -20.40
CA ASN A 88 9.58 -21.83 -20.68
C ASN A 88 9.68 -20.29 -20.69
N ILE A 89 8.76 -19.61 -19.97
CA ILE A 89 8.69 -18.14 -19.88
C ILE A 89 8.55 -17.78 -18.40
N GLU A 90 9.48 -16.97 -17.92
CA GLU A 90 9.39 -16.42 -16.56
C GLU A 90 8.40 -15.27 -16.53
N THR A 91 7.55 -15.21 -15.49
CA THR A 91 6.62 -14.09 -15.25
C THR A 91 6.91 -13.45 -13.90
N LEU A 92 7.17 -12.15 -13.93
CA LEU A 92 7.39 -11.32 -12.75
C LEU A 92 6.17 -10.41 -12.53
N SER A 93 5.45 -10.63 -11.42
CA SER A 93 4.29 -9.80 -11.02
C SER A 93 4.72 -8.74 -10.02
N ILE A 94 4.64 -7.46 -10.40
CA ILE A 94 5.06 -6.31 -9.60
C ILE A 94 3.84 -5.45 -9.28
N GLY A 95 3.64 -5.10 -8.00
CA GLY A 95 2.67 -4.10 -7.58
C GLY A 95 3.27 -2.71 -7.58
N VAL A 96 2.51 -1.71 -8.03
CA VAL A 96 2.90 -0.31 -7.93
C VAL A 96 1.73 0.54 -7.50
N THR A 97 1.97 1.55 -6.66
CA THR A 97 0.95 2.55 -6.37
C THR A 97 0.75 3.48 -7.57
N MET A 98 -0.36 4.20 -7.60
CA MET A 98 -0.72 5.06 -8.74
C MET A 98 0.37 6.11 -9.01
N THR A 99 0.87 6.77 -7.96
CA THR A 99 1.92 7.78 -8.10
C THR A 99 3.20 7.20 -8.69
N ILE A 100 3.64 6.07 -8.14
CA ILE A 100 4.88 5.43 -8.56
C ILE A 100 4.75 4.89 -9.99
N GLY A 101 3.64 4.20 -10.28
CA GLY A 101 3.42 3.57 -11.57
C GLY A 101 3.26 4.55 -12.74
N GLU A 102 2.72 5.75 -12.47
CA GLU A 102 2.50 6.75 -13.51
C GLU A 102 3.67 7.76 -13.64
N TYR A 103 4.41 8.03 -12.56
CA TYR A 103 5.36 9.14 -12.56
C TYR A 103 6.80 8.77 -12.19
N ALA A 104 7.05 7.66 -11.51
CA ALA A 104 8.37 7.37 -10.98
C ALA A 104 9.07 6.17 -11.65
N ILE A 105 8.34 5.10 -12.00
CA ILE A 105 8.98 3.82 -12.40
C ILE A 105 9.28 3.71 -13.90
N ILE A 106 8.66 4.53 -14.76
CA ILE A 106 8.57 4.28 -16.20
C ILE A 106 9.94 4.06 -16.86
N ASP A 107 10.91 4.93 -16.61
CA ASP A 107 12.23 4.83 -17.24
C ASP A 107 12.99 3.59 -16.76
N LYS A 108 12.90 3.27 -15.47
CA LYS A 108 13.54 2.09 -14.89
C LYS A 108 12.87 0.80 -15.38
N LEU A 109 11.55 0.79 -15.47
CA LEU A 109 10.79 -0.34 -16.01
C LEU A 109 11.11 -0.56 -17.49
N ALA A 110 11.20 0.51 -18.30
CA ALA A 110 11.58 0.41 -19.70
C ALA A 110 12.98 -0.21 -19.88
N ASN A 111 13.95 0.23 -19.08
CA ASN A 111 15.30 -0.32 -19.08
C ASN A 111 15.30 -1.80 -18.67
N PHE A 112 14.53 -2.16 -17.63
CA PHE A 112 14.42 -3.55 -17.19
C PHE A 112 13.82 -4.43 -18.28
N ILE A 113 12.73 -4.01 -18.94
CA ILE A 113 12.12 -4.76 -20.06
C ILE A 113 13.11 -4.97 -21.21
N GLN A 114 13.91 -3.95 -21.54
CA GLN A 114 14.90 -4.05 -22.62
C GLN A 114 16.04 -5.00 -22.28
N ASN A 115 16.46 -5.06 -21.03
CA ASN A 115 17.54 -5.91 -20.57
C ASN A 115 17.11 -7.36 -20.32
N HIS A 116 15.82 -7.61 -20.11
CA HIS A 116 15.25 -8.93 -19.77
C HIS A 116 14.08 -9.29 -20.71
N PRO A 117 14.35 -9.44 -22.03
CA PRO A 117 13.29 -9.77 -23.01
C PRO A 117 12.67 -11.15 -22.80
N GLU A 118 13.30 -12.01 -22.00
CA GLU A 118 12.82 -13.36 -21.63
C GLU A 118 11.80 -13.33 -20.48
N ILE A 119 11.62 -12.18 -19.78
CA ILE A 119 10.74 -12.05 -18.62
C ILE A 119 9.44 -11.35 -19.02
N ASN A 120 8.30 -11.99 -18.81
CA ASN A 120 7.02 -11.33 -18.86
C ASN A 120 6.78 -10.52 -17.57
N ILE A 121 6.40 -9.27 -17.70
CA ILE A 121 6.08 -8.41 -16.55
C ILE A 121 4.58 -8.20 -16.48
N HIS A 122 3.99 -8.50 -15.32
CA HIS A 122 2.63 -8.14 -14.96
C HIS A 122 2.67 -7.00 -13.94
N LEU A 123 2.30 -5.81 -14.36
CA LEU A 123 2.25 -4.64 -13.49
C LEU A 123 0.85 -4.47 -12.91
N HIS A 124 0.74 -4.56 -11.59
CA HIS A 124 -0.52 -4.44 -10.85
C HIS A 124 -0.62 -3.08 -10.18
N TYR A 125 -1.64 -2.31 -10.54
CA TYR A 125 -1.91 -1.04 -9.89
C TYR A 125 -2.84 -1.21 -8.69
N GLY A 126 -2.55 -0.50 -7.61
CA GLY A 126 -3.37 -0.47 -6.41
C GLY A 126 -2.93 0.63 -5.45
N ASN A 127 -3.70 0.87 -4.40
CA ASN A 127 -3.20 1.62 -3.26
C ASN A 127 -2.33 0.72 -2.37
N THR A 128 -1.58 1.32 -1.44
CA THR A 128 -0.64 0.58 -0.58
C THR A 128 -1.33 -0.58 0.14
N SER A 129 -2.50 -0.37 0.74
CA SER A 129 -3.24 -1.43 1.45
C SER A 129 -3.58 -2.60 0.53
N LYS A 130 -4.02 -2.33 -0.70
CA LYS A 130 -4.36 -3.37 -1.67
C LYS A 130 -3.13 -4.15 -2.13
N LEU A 131 -2.01 -3.46 -2.36
CA LEU A 131 -0.76 -4.12 -2.77
C LEU A 131 -0.19 -5.00 -1.66
N LEU A 132 -0.28 -4.58 -0.39
CA LEU A 132 0.08 -5.43 0.75
C LEU A 132 -0.77 -6.71 0.81
N GLU A 133 -2.09 -6.60 0.55
CA GLU A 133 -2.95 -7.79 0.44
C GLU A 133 -2.51 -8.74 -0.68
N LEU A 134 -2.16 -8.22 -1.86
CA LEU A 134 -1.69 -9.02 -2.99
C LEU A 134 -0.35 -9.70 -2.69
N LEU A 135 0.59 -9.01 -2.01
CA LEU A 135 1.83 -9.58 -1.50
C LEU A 135 1.57 -10.72 -0.52
N ASP A 136 0.70 -10.50 0.46
CA ASP A 136 0.34 -11.50 1.47
C ASP A 136 -0.33 -12.73 0.85
N GLN A 137 -1.03 -12.55 -0.26
CA GLN A 137 -1.67 -13.63 -1.00
C GLN A 137 -0.73 -14.34 -1.98
N GLY A 138 0.49 -13.82 -2.21
CA GLY A 138 1.44 -14.32 -3.19
C GLY A 138 1.02 -14.07 -4.64
N GLN A 139 0.09 -13.13 -4.87
CA GLN A 139 -0.37 -12.75 -6.22
C GLN A 139 0.62 -11.83 -6.93
N ILE A 140 1.40 -11.07 -6.17
CA ILE A 140 2.53 -10.29 -6.66
C ILE A 140 3.79 -10.71 -5.90
N SER A 141 4.93 -10.63 -6.57
CA SER A 141 6.24 -11.02 -6.04
C SER A 141 6.85 -9.93 -5.17
N MET A 142 6.68 -8.69 -5.59
CA MET A 142 7.20 -7.49 -4.96
C MET A 142 6.27 -6.31 -5.25
N ALA A 143 6.39 -5.25 -4.46
CA ALA A 143 5.65 -4.03 -4.70
C ALA A 143 6.54 -2.80 -4.50
N ILE A 144 6.26 -1.71 -5.21
CA ILE A 144 6.86 -0.41 -4.99
C ILE A 144 5.76 0.50 -4.45
N VAL A 145 5.94 0.95 -3.21
CA VAL A 145 4.89 1.63 -2.45
C VAL A 145 5.40 2.92 -1.80
N GLU A 146 4.48 3.84 -1.61
CA GLU A 146 4.61 4.95 -0.70
C GLU A 146 3.69 4.75 0.51
N GLY A 147 3.97 5.48 1.59
CA GLY A 147 3.16 5.42 2.80
C GLY A 147 3.64 4.38 3.81
N ASN A 148 2.85 4.19 4.86
CA ASN A 148 3.24 3.33 5.96
C ASN A 148 2.85 1.88 5.73
N TYR A 149 3.79 1.02 6.04
CA TYR A 149 3.62 -0.43 6.11
C TYR A 149 4.46 -0.99 7.26
N SER A 150 4.16 -2.21 7.72
CA SER A 150 4.93 -2.87 8.79
C SER A 150 6.28 -3.36 8.27
N LYS A 151 7.36 -2.67 8.62
CA LYS A 151 8.74 -3.07 8.31
C LYS A 151 9.17 -4.38 9.00
N GLU A 152 8.37 -4.88 9.92
CA GLU A 152 8.60 -6.18 10.56
C GLU A 152 8.19 -7.35 9.66
N ASN A 153 7.17 -7.14 8.81
CA ASN A 153 6.59 -8.18 7.96
C ASN A 153 7.22 -8.22 6.56
N TYR A 154 7.79 -7.11 6.10
CA TYR A 154 8.32 -6.98 4.74
C TYR A 154 9.80 -6.62 4.77
N SER A 155 10.60 -7.28 3.92
CA SER A 155 11.91 -6.78 3.53
C SER A 155 11.73 -5.60 2.59
N HIS A 156 12.64 -4.64 2.65
CA HIS A 156 12.53 -3.44 1.83
C HIS A 156 13.91 -2.91 1.42
N ILE A 157 13.91 -2.19 0.32
CA ILE A 157 15.02 -1.35 -0.13
C ILE A 157 14.44 -0.01 -0.59
N LYS A 158 15.13 1.07 -0.25
CA LYS A 158 14.67 2.39 -0.68
C LYS A 158 14.80 2.53 -2.19
N TYR A 159 13.70 2.95 -2.83
CA TYR A 159 13.63 3.27 -4.25
C TYR A 159 14.04 4.73 -4.51
N SER A 160 13.39 5.68 -3.86
CA SER A 160 13.68 7.11 -3.93
C SER A 160 13.20 7.85 -2.68
N THR A 161 13.55 9.13 -2.57
CA THR A 161 12.99 10.05 -1.57
C THR A 161 12.35 11.21 -2.32
N GLU A 162 11.06 11.46 -2.08
CA GLU A 162 10.26 12.41 -2.83
C GLU A 162 9.71 13.53 -1.94
N ASP A 163 9.74 14.76 -2.45
CA ASP A 163 9.08 15.91 -1.82
C ASP A 163 7.56 15.73 -1.86
N TYR A 164 6.89 16.03 -0.75
CA TYR A 164 5.45 16.03 -0.63
C TYR A 164 4.97 17.45 -0.36
N ILE A 165 4.17 18.02 -1.29
CA ILE A 165 3.87 19.44 -1.35
C ILE A 165 2.37 19.72 -1.43
N ALA A 166 1.96 20.91 -0.97
CA ALA A 166 0.62 21.44 -1.19
C ALA A 166 0.57 22.16 -2.55
N VAL A 167 -0.50 21.94 -3.33
CA VAL A 167 -0.64 22.49 -4.68
C VAL A 167 -2.06 22.99 -4.97
N CYS A 168 -2.16 23.99 -5.84
CA CYS A 168 -3.44 24.49 -6.39
C CYS A 168 -3.24 24.97 -7.84
N ALA A 169 -4.33 25.35 -8.51
CA ALA A 169 -4.24 26.04 -9.80
C ALA A 169 -3.41 27.32 -9.69
N THR A 170 -2.68 27.66 -10.75
CA THR A 170 -1.96 28.95 -10.79
C THR A 170 -2.94 30.14 -10.70
N SER A 171 -4.15 29.99 -11.24
CA SER A 171 -5.25 30.96 -11.14
C SER A 171 -5.91 31.07 -9.77
N HIS A 172 -5.59 30.15 -8.86
CA HIS A 172 -6.21 30.10 -7.53
C HIS A 172 -5.89 31.37 -6.72
N HIS A 173 -6.93 31.99 -6.15
CA HIS A 173 -6.83 33.18 -5.34
C HIS A 173 -7.24 32.90 -3.90
N PHE A 174 -6.28 32.97 -2.99
CA PHE A 174 -6.57 32.91 -1.56
C PHE A 174 -7.15 34.25 -1.08
N THR A 175 -8.11 34.20 -0.18
CA THR A 175 -8.62 35.41 0.49
C THR A 175 -7.50 36.08 1.30
N LYS A 176 -6.61 35.27 1.88
CA LYS A 176 -5.37 35.68 2.55
C LYS A 176 -4.30 34.67 2.22
N GLU A 177 -3.11 35.13 1.85
CA GLU A 177 -1.99 34.23 1.52
C GLU A 177 -1.71 33.26 2.67
N PRO A 178 -1.73 31.95 2.43
CA PRO A 178 -1.51 30.98 3.48
C PRO A 178 -0.01 30.90 3.85
N HIS A 179 0.29 30.85 5.15
CA HIS A 179 1.64 30.65 5.69
C HIS A 179 1.76 29.34 6.44
N THR A 180 0.66 28.78 6.90
CA THR A 180 0.62 27.54 7.66
C THR A 180 -0.47 26.61 7.15
N ILE A 181 -0.32 25.31 7.45
CA ILE A 181 -1.34 24.32 7.08
C ILE A 181 -2.73 24.65 7.64
N HIS A 182 -2.79 25.32 8.81
CA HIS A 182 -4.04 25.77 9.42
C HIS A 182 -4.76 26.83 8.56
N ASN A 183 -4.03 27.59 7.76
CA ASN A 183 -4.64 28.60 6.87
C ASN A 183 -5.37 27.96 5.67
N LEU A 184 -5.15 26.67 5.41
CA LEU A 184 -5.74 25.94 4.29
C LEU A 184 -7.07 25.24 4.64
N ILE A 185 -7.50 25.21 5.90
CA ILE A 185 -8.71 24.47 6.32
C ILE A 185 -10.01 25.06 5.76
N SER A 186 -10.01 26.30 5.30
CA SER A 186 -11.14 26.94 4.61
C SER A 186 -11.22 26.57 3.13
N GLU A 187 -10.16 26.01 2.56
CA GLU A 187 -10.12 25.63 1.17
C GLU A 187 -10.79 24.27 0.92
N HIS A 188 -11.21 24.02 -0.31
CA HIS A 188 -11.75 22.71 -0.70
C HIS A 188 -10.59 21.72 -0.90
N LEU A 189 -10.51 20.69 -0.09
CA LEU A 189 -9.46 19.67 -0.18
C LEU A 189 -9.84 18.58 -1.18
N LEU A 190 -9.01 18.35 -2.19
CA LEU A 190 -9.06 17.17 -3.05
C LEU A 190 -8.11 16.12 -2.47
N VAL A 191 -8.64 14.98 -2.02
CA VAL A 191 -7.88 13.96 -1.29
C VAL A 191 -8.06 12.59 -1.90
N ARG A 192 -7.03 11.75 -1.81
CA ARG A 192 -7.09 10.35 -2.22
C ARG A 192 -8.01 9.52 -1.32
N GLU A 193 -8.34 8.35 -1.78
CA GLU A 193 -9.15 7.37 -1.06
C GLU A 193 -8.42 6.80 0.18
N GLU A 194 -9.20 6.21 1.09
CA GLU A 194 -8.66 5.45 2.21
C GLU A 194 -7.82 4.26 1.74
N GLY A 195 -6.71 4.01 2.44
CA GLY A 195 -5.72 3.00 2.04
C GLY A 195 -4.67 3.51 1.05
N SER A 196 -4.82 4.73 0.50
CA SER A 196 -3.78 5.38 -0.30
C SER A 196 -2.59 5.79 0.57
N GLY A 197 -1.38 5.48 0.11
CA GLY A 197 -0.15 5.95 0.76
C GLY A 197 -0.06 7.48 0.77
N THR A 198 -0.38 8.13 -0.35
CA THR A 198 -0.44 9.60 -0.47
C THR A 198 -1.36 10.22 0.58
N ARG A 199 -2.59 9.67 0.76
CA ARG A 199 -3.51 10.15 1.82
C ARG A 199 -2.97 9.89 3.21
N ASN A 200 -2.40 8.72 3.45
CA ASN A 200 -1.86 8.35 4.77
C ASN A 200 -0.77 9.34 5.24
N ILE A 201 0.11 9.77 4.34
CA ILE A 201 1.15 10.77 4.63
C ILE A 201 0.52 12.13 4.98
N LEU A 202 -0.52 12.55 4.24
CA LEU A 202 -1.27 13.76 4.60
C LEU A 202 -1.90 13.65 5.98
N GLU A 203 -2.62 12.55 6.27
CA GLU A 203 -3.29 12.35 7.56
C GLU A 203 -2.32 12.39 8.72
N GLN A 204 -1.14 11.77 8.59
CA GLN A 204 -0.10 11.82 9.62
C GLN A 204 0.44 13.23 9.82
N SER A 205 0.68 13.95 8.73
CA SER A 205 1.13 15.34 8.80
C SER A 205 0.06 16.23 9.45
N LEU A 206 -1.21 16.08 9.09
CA LEU A 206 -2.31 16.80 9.72
C LEU A 206 -2.37 16.53 11.23
N ILE A 207 -2.28 15.25 11.64
CA ILE A 207 -2.27 14.86 13.07
C ILE A 207 -1.12 15.52 13.81
N ALA A 208 0.08 15.58 13.21
CA ALA A 208 1.23 16.25 13.82
C ALA A 208 1.01 17.76 14.06
N HIS A 209 0.09 18.38 13.29
CA HIS A 209 -0.34 19.78 13.44
C HIS A 209 -1.66 19.92 14.24
N GLY A 210 -2.15 18.84 14.87
CA GLY A 210 -3.41 18.85 15.63
C GLY A 210 -4.66 18.94 14.74
N LEU A 211 -4.56 18.55 13.46
CA LEU A 211 -5.62 18.61 12.46
C LEU A 211 -5.98 17.21 11.95
N HIS A 212 -7.16 17.14 11.32
CA HIS A 212 -7.67 15.98 10.58
C HIS A 212 -8.30 16.46 9.26
N ILE A 213 -8.53 15.56 8.31
CA ILE A 213 -9.26 15.86 7.06
C ILE A 213 -10.63 16.49 7.35
N SER A 214 -11.31 16.05 8.42
CA SER A 214 -12.61 16.59 8.84
C SER A 214 -12.56 18.04 9.33
N ASN A 215 -11.40 18.64 9.55
CA ASN A 215 -11.27 20.07 9.88
C ASN A 215 -11.35 20.96 8.64
N PHE A 216 -11.15 20.42 7.44
CA PHE A 216 -11.39 21.15 6.21
C PHE A 216 -12.88 21.40 6.02
N THR A 217 -13.25 22.62 5.63
CA THR A 217 -14.66 23.02 5.44
C THR A 217 -15.36 22.10 4.44
N HIS A 218 -14.67 21.71 3.37
CA HIS A 218 -15.14 20.77 2.36
C HIS A 218 -13.97 19.91 1.86
N TYR A 219 -14.26 18.65 1.53
CA TYR A 219 -13.33 17.82 0.79
C TYR A 219 -14.03 16.95 -0.24
N THR A 220 -13.31 16.59 -1.27
CA THR A 220 -13.72 15.57 -2.26
C THR A 220 -12.72 14.44 -2.29
N GLN A 221 -13.19 13.23 -2.02
CA GLN A 221 -12.37 12.01 -2.12
C GLN A 221 -12.37 11.49 -3.56
N VAL A 222 -11.18 11.25 -4.10
CA VAL A 222 -10.98 10.80 -5.48
C VAL A 222 -9.92 9.70 -5.53
N GLU A 223 -10.24 8.55 -6.11
CA GLU A 223 -9.32 7.42 -6.22
C GLU A 223 -8.29 7.60 -7.34
N ASN A 224 -8.65 8.28 -8.40
CA ASN A 224 -7.81 8.43 -9.59
C ASN A 224 -6.99 9.72 -9.54
N MET A 225 -5.66 9.58 -9.63
CA MET A 225 -4.72 10.72 -9.59
C MET A 225 -4.94 11.69 -10.75
N HIS A 226 -5.18 11.18 -11.96
CA HIS A 226 -5.43 12.02 -13.13
C HIS A 226 -6.70 12.88 -12.98
N THR A 227 -7.73 12.35 -12.30
CA THR A 227 -8.93 13.13 -11.96
C THR A 227 -8.61 14.26 -11.00
N ILE A 228 -7.82 14.01 -9.95
CA ILE A 228 -7.36 15.07 -9.02
C ILE A 228 -6.62 16.16 -9.80
N MET A 229 -5.68 15.79 -10.67
CA MET A 229 -4.92 16.73 -11.48
C MET A 229 -5.83 17.62 -12.34
N ASN A 230 -6.83 17.02 -13.01
CA ASN A 230 -7.77 17.77 -13.84
C ASN A 230 -8.68 18.70 -13.03
N LEU A 231 -9.09 18.30 -11.83
CA LEU A 231 -9.86 19.14 -10.91
C LEU A 231 -9.01 20.32 -10.40
N LEU A 232 -7.75 20.08 -10.04
CA LEU A 232 -6.81 21.13 -9.65
C LEU A 232 -6.63 22.16 -10.76
N LYS A 233 -6.38 21.72 -12.01
CA LYS A 233 -6.24 22.63 -13.18
C LYS A 233 -7.49 23.49 -13.45
N LYS A 234 -8.68 23.00 -13.02
CA LYS A 234 -9.95 23.72 -13.11
C LYS A 234 -10.27 24.58 -11.88
N ASP A 235 -9.30 24.72 -10.98
CA ASP A 235 -9.43 25.50 -9.74
C ASP A 235 -10.58 25.02 -8.82
N CYS A 236 -10.73 23.69 -8.71
CA CYS A 236 -11.74 23.09 -7.85
C CYS A 236 -11.28 22.94 -6.38
N GLY A 237 -10.11 23.47 -6.02
CA GLY A 237 -9.57 23.42 -4.68
C GLY A 237 -8.06 23.18 -4.64
N ILE A 238 -7.60 22.66 -3.50
CA ILE A 238 -6.19 22.36 -3.23
C ILE A 238 -5.99 20.86 -3.04
N SER A 239 -4.74 20.40 -3.16
CA SER A 239 -4.37 19.02 -2.80
C SER A 239 -2.96 18.98 -2.24
N PHE A 240 -2.63 17.85 -1.59
CA PHE A 240 -1.29 17.53 -1.11
C PHE A 240 -0.81 16.28 -1.87
N LEU A 241 0.25 16.43 -2.64
CA LEU A 241 0.73 15.41 -3.57
C LEU A 241 2.25 15.33 -3.56
N TYR A 242 2.79 14.22 -4.03
CA TYR A 242 4.22 14.13 -4.32
C TYR A 242 4.57 15.05 -5.49
N LYS A 243 5.67 15.79 -5.34
CA LYS A 243 6.14 16.77 -6.32
C LYS A 243 6.39 16.13 -7.70
N ILE A 244 6.90 14.91 -7.71
CA ILE A 244 7.11 14.14 -8.95
C ILE A 244 5.83 13.95 -9.76
N ALA A 245 4.67 13.82 -9.11
CA ALA A 245 3.38 13.65 -9.78
C ALA A 245 2.86 14.92 -10.46
N VAL A 246 3.29 16.09 -10.01
CA VAL A 246 2.83 17.40 -10.49
C VAL A 246 3.93 18.20 -11.19
N GLU A 247 5.10 17.62 -11.37
CA GLU A 247 6.29 18.32 -11.90
C GLU A 247 6.03 18.94 -13.27
N LYS A 248 5.31 18.23 -14.14
CA LYS A 248 4.94 18.70 -15.48
C LYS A 248 4.04 19.95 -15.42
N GLU A 249 3.03 19.92 -14.56
CA GLU A 249 2.06 20.98 -14.36
C GLU A 249 2.67 22.20 -13.67
N LEU A 250 3.63 21.99 -12.77
CA LEU A 250 4.42 23.08 -12.18
C LEU A 250 5.30 23.75 -13.22
N LYS A 251 5.99 22.96 -14.08
CA LYS A 251 6.82 23.50 -15.19
C LYS A 251 5.99 24.24 -16.23
N SER A 252 4.80 23.75 -16.57
CA SER A 252 3.88 24.41 -17.51
C SER A 252 3.12 25.58 -16.89
N LYS A 253 3.24 25.81 -15.58
CA LYS A 253 2.53 26.85 -14.82
C LYS A 253 1.01 26.68 -14.86
N GLU A 254 0.51 25.48 -15.02
CA GLU A 254 -0.91 25.15 -14.83
C GLU A 254 -1.24 25.06 -13.33
N LEU A 255 -0.31 24.50 -12.55
CA LEU A 255 -0.37 24.44 -11.09
C LEU A 255 0.76 25.28 -10.48
N LYS A 256 0.57 25.65 -9.21
CA LYS A 256 1.59 26.26 -8.35
C LYS A 256 1.69 25.52 -7.02
N GLU A 257 2.89 25.48 -6.46
CA GLU A 257 3.13 25.05 -5.09
C GLU A 257 2.62 26.11 -4.11
N ILE A 258 1.93 25.68 -3.08
CA ILE A 258 1.52 26.51 -1.94
C ILE A 258 2.66 26.41 -0.92
N THR A 259 3.42 27.48 -0.79
CA THR A 259 4.56 27.51 0.15
C THR A 259 4.06 27.76 1.57
N LEU A 260 4.35 26.83 2.48
CA LEU A 260 3.98 26.91 3.88
C LEU A 260 5.25 26.87 4.75
N ASP A 261 5.28 27.67 5.81
CA ASP A 261 6.41 27.77 6.72
C ASP A 261 6.56 26.53 7.61
N ASP A 262 5.44 25.89 7.93
CA ASP A 262 5.31 24.74 8.83
C ASP A 262 5.13 23.39 8.10
N PHE A 263 5.18 23.35 6.76
CA PHE A 263 5.00 22.14 5.99
C PHE A 263 6.16 21.91 5.04
N LYS A 264 7.13 21.11 5.48
CA LYS A 264 8.24 20.60 4.67
C LYS A 264 8.34 19.11 4.90
N LEU A 265 7.91 18.33 3.95
CA LEU A 265 7.79 16.89 4.08
C LEU A 265 8.45 16.18 2.90
N GLN A 266 9.31 15.22 3.23
CA GLN A 266 9.84 14.22 2.29
C GLN A 266 9.44 12.85 2.77
N HIS A 267 9.21 11.94 1.84
CA HIS A 267 8.89 10.57 2.15
C HIS A 267 9.59 9.61 1.20
N ASP A 268 10.00 8.45 1.72
CA ASP A 268 10.65 7.42 0.94
C ASP A 268 9.62 6.58 0.19
N PHE A 269 9.91 6.28 -1.07
CA PHE A 269 9.30 5.18 -1.81
C PHE A 269 10.16 3.95 -1.59
N ASP A 270 9.54 2.83 -1.26
CA ASP A 270 10.22 1.59 -0.95
C ASP A 270 9.79 0.46 -1.92
N ILE A 271 10.76 -0.34 -2.36
CA ILE A 271 10.49 -1.64 -2.96
C ILE A 271 10.41 -2.65 -1.82
N ILE A 272 9.32 -3.40 -1.76
CA ILE A 272 9.03 -4.33 -0.66
C ILE A 272 8.68 -5.72 -1.17
N TRP A 273 8.99 -6.73 -0.36
CA TRP A 273 8.57 -8.13 -0.57
C TRP A 273 8.43 -8.84 0.77
N GLN A 274 7.81 -10.02 0.78
CA GLN A 274 7.64 -10.81 2.00
C GLN A 274 8.99 -11.19 2.61
N LYS A 275 9.17 -10.87 3.89
CA LYS A 275 10.46 -11.01 4.62
C LYS A 275 10.98 -12.44 4.65
N GLU A 276 10.08 -13.42 4.81
CA GLU A 276 10.40 -14.86 4.91
C GLU A 276 10.27 -15.56 3.53
N SER A 277 10.35 -14.79 2.43
CA SER A 277 10.28 -15.38 1.08
C SER A 277 11.53 -16.21 0.79
N ILE A 278 11.34 -17.42 0.25
CA ILE A 278 12.44 -18.26 -0.26
C ILE A 278 13.12 -17.63 -1.49
N TYR A 279 12.48 -16.63 -2.11
CA TYR A 279 13.02 -15.89 -3.27
C TYR A 279 13.56 -14.50 -2.89
N ALA A 280 13.82 -14.23 -1.59
CA ALA A 280 14.24 -12.92 -1.11
C ALA A 280 15.51 -12.40 -1.84
N ASP A 281 16.50 -13.24 -2.07
CA ASP A 281 17.73 -12.87 -2.77
C ASP A 281 17.47 -12.49 -4.23
N LYS A 282 16.56 -13.21 -4.91
CA LYS A 282 16.12 -12.90 -6.26
C LYS A 282 15.42 -11.54 -6.30
N TYR A 283 14.49 -11.29 -5.37
CA TYR A 283 13.77 -10.01 -5.30
C TYR A 283 14.71 -8.85 -4.98
N LEU A 284 15.70 -9.07 -4.10
CA LEU A 284 16.74 -8.09 -3.82
C LEU A 284 17.58 -7.78 -5.07
N SER A 285 17.97 -8.81 -5.85
CA SER A 285 18.71 -8.62 -7.10
C SER A 285 17.92 -7.79 -8.10
N ILE A 286 16.67 -8.17 -8.35
CA ILE A 286 15.76 -7.44 -9.25
C ILE A 286 15.56 -6.01 -8.75
N SER A 287 15.33 -5.81 -7.44
CA SER A 287 15.12 -4.47 -6.86
C SER A 287 16.28 -3.51 -7.14
N LYS A 288 17.52 -4.01 -7.15
CA LYS A 288 18.71 -3.18 -7.43
C LYS A 288 18.73 -2.65 -8.86
N GLU A 289 18.08 -3.31 -9.80
CA GLU A 289 17.99 -2.86 -11.19
C GLU A 289 16.96 -1.71 -11.37
N PHE A 290 16.06 -1.55 -10.40
CA PHE A 290 15.11 -0.43 -10.36
C PHE A 290 15.64 0.81 -9.63
N ILE A 291 16.81 0.76 -9.00
CA ILE A 291 17.42 1.89 -8.29
C ILE A 291 18.51 2.53 -9.17
#